data_913786e5fb4d51745832e7e3241695f9
#
_entry.id   913786e5fb4d51745832e7e3241695f9
#
_cell.length_a   1.000
_cell.length_b   1.000
_cell.length_c   1.000
_cell.angle_alpha   90.00
_cell.angle_beta   90.00
_cell.angle_gamma   90.00
#
_symmetry.space_group_name_H-M   'P 1'
#
loop_
_entity.id
_entity.type
_entity.pdbx_description
1 polymer ?
#
loop_
_entity_poly.entity_id
_entity_poly.type
_entity_poly.pdbx_seq_one_letter_code
_entity_poly.pdbx_strand_id
1 'polypeptide(L)'
;MWSLAALVIGFCIDLLVGDPHGFPHPVVLIGKCISVLERGLRCICPKTPSGERAAGAILWGAVVIVSTAVPALLLWLSGLVSPWLRLALESVMCWQTLAVKSLRDESMKVYDALESGDLAASRHAVSMIVGRDTDRLDDAAVTRAAVETVAENTSDGVVAPLLFLAIGGAPLGFFYKAVNTMDSMLGYVEPPYKNIGLVPARADDVVNYIPARLSALLMLTAGGLMGLDISAGWRIFRRDHRKHASPNSAQTESVCAGLLGLRLAGDAWYHGVLHKKEYIGDASREITHEDIPRACRLMTVTAVLTLLLSCAAKLLFAL
;
A
#
# COMPACT_ATOMS: atom_id res chain seq x y z
N MET A 1 -1.04 -25.72 7.67
CA MET A 1 0.10 -26.03 6.78
C MET A 1 -0.12 -25.53 5.33
N TRP A 2 -1.22 -25.89 4.64
CA TRP A 2 -1.48 -25.49 3.24
C TRP A 2 -1.51 -23.99 3.00
N SER A 3 -2.20 -23.21 3.84
CA SER A 3 -2.27 -21.74 3.72
C SER A 3 -0.91 -21.06 3.97
N LEU A 4 -0.03 -21.66 4.77
CA LEU A 4 1.34 -21.18 4.94
C LEU A 4 2.16 -21.40 3.66
N ALA A 5 2.05 -22.60 3.07
CA ALA A 5 2.72 -22.89 1.80
C ALA A 5 2.22 -21.96 0.68
N ALA A 6 0.90 -21.73 0.62
CA ALA A 6 0.32 -20.78 -0.35
C ALA A 6 0.86 -19.35 -0.19
N LEU A 7 1.01 -18.88 1.05
CA LEU A 7 1.59 -17.55 1.35
C LEU A 7 3.04 -17.45 0.86
N VAL A 8 3.88 -18.45 1.17
CA VAL A 8 5.29 -18.47 0.76
C VAL A 8 5.41 -18.54 -0.77
N ILE A 9 4.65 -19.43 -1.40
CA ILE A 9 4.64 -19.57 -2.87
C ILE A 9 4.17 -18.26 -3.52
N GLY A 10 3.06 -17.67 -3.03
CA GLY A 10 2.53 -16.41 -3.55
C GLY A 10 3.52 -15.26 -3.43
N PHE A 11 4.22 -15.15 -2.30
CA PHE A 11 5.27 -14.16 -2.12
C PHE A 11 6.46 -14.37 -3.07
N CYS A 12 6.89 -15.62 -3.27
CA CYS A 12 7.95 -15.92 -4.24
C CYS A 12 7.51 -15.57 -5.68
N ILE A 13 6.25 -15.84 -6.04
CA ILE A 13 5.72 -15.45 -7.35
C ILE A 13 5.70 -13.91 -7.48
N ASP A 14 5.28 -13.16 -6.46
CA ASP A 14 5.33 -11.70 -6.50
C ASP A 14 6.74 -11.19 -6.74
N LEU A 15 7.74 -11.69 -6.02
CA LEU A 15 9.14 -11.27 -6.19
C LEU A 15 9.72 -11.59 -7.58
N LEU A 16 9.26 -12.66 -8.22
CA LEU A 16 9.77 -13.11 -9.53
C LEU A 16 9.01 -12.48 -10.69
N VAL A 17 7.69 -12.43 -10.60
CA VAL A 17 6.81 -12.06 -11.72
C VAL A 17 6.31 -10.61 -11.59
N GLY A 18 5.94 -10.16 -10.38
CA GLY A 18 5.24 -8.88 -10.16
C GLY A 18 3.85 -8.89 -10.79
N ASP A 19 3.38 -7.74 -11.28
CA ASP A 19 2.08 -7.60 -11.95
C ASP A 19 2.29 -7.39 -13.46
N PRO A 20 2.24 -8.46 -14.28
CA PRO A 20 2.43 -8.34 -15.73
C PRO A 20 1.32 -7.49 -16.36
N HIS A 21 1.71 -6.53 -17.21
CA HIS A 21 0.77 -5.72 -17.96
C HIS A 21 -0.17 -6.60 -18.81
N GLY A 22 -1.47 -6.32 -18.71
CA GLY A 22 -2.50 -7.07 -19.46
C GLY A 22 -3.00 -8.34 -18.78
N PHE A 23 -2.40 -8.76 -17.67
CA PHE A 23 -2.93 -9.88 -16.90
C PHE A 23 -4.16 -9.42 -16.06
N PRO A 24 -5.26 -10.23 -16.01
CA PRO A 24 -6.43 -9.88 -15.22
C PRO A 24 -6.04 -9.74 -13.73
N HIS A 25 -6.12 -8.51 -13.22
CA HIS A 25 -5.77 -8.25 -11.83
C HIS A 25 -7.03 -8.01 -10.99
N PRO A 26 -7.20 -8.70 -9.84
CA PRO A 26 -8.40 -8.59 -8.99
C PRO A 26 -8.69 -7.15 -8.53
N VAL A 27 -7.66 -6.34 -8.28
CA VAL A 27 -7.81 -4.93 -7.90
C VAL A 27 -8.56 -4.14 -8.98
N VAL A 28 -8.35 -4.45 -10.26
CA VAL A 28 -9.10 -3.83 -11.37
C VAL A 28 -10.57 -4.22 -11.30
N LEU A 29 -10.88 -5.49 -10.96
CA LEU A 29 -12.26 -5.95 -10.79
C LEU A 29 -12.91 -5.30 -9.56
N ILE A 30 -12.19 -5.20 -8.45
CA ILE A 30 -12.65 -4.47 -7.25
C ILE A 30 -12.91 -3.01 -7.60
N GLY A 31 -12.01 -2.33 -8.30
CA GLY A 31 -12.18 -0.94 -8.74
C GLY A 31 -13.40 -0.75 -9.66
N LYS A 32 -13.64 -1.67 -10.60
CA LYS A 32 -14.86 -1.66 -11.44
C LYS A 32 -16.11 -1.85 -10.59
N CYS A 33 -16.09 -2.78 -9.62
CA CYS A 33 -17.21 -3.00 -8.69
C CYS A 33 -17.52 -1.74 -7.88
N ILE A 34 -16.50 -1.07 -7.34
CA ILE A 34 -16.61 0.20 -6.62
C ILE A 34 -17.28 1.24 -7.52
N SER A 35 -16.78 1.45 -8.74
CA SER A 35 -17.31 2.46 -9.67
C SER A 35 -18.76 2.20 -10.11
N VAL A 36 -19.14 0.92 -10.28
CA VAL A 36 -20.52 0.54 -10.63
C VAL A 36 -21.45 0.81 -9.46
N LEU A 37 -21.08 0.35 -8.26
CA LEU A 37 -21.88 0.56 -7.05
C LEU A 37 -21.99 2.03 -6.68
N GLU A 38 -20.89 2.80 -6.77
CA GLU A 38 -20.91 4.25 -6.53
C GLU A 38 -21.95 4.95 -7.43
N ARG A 39 -21.87 4.71 -8.75
CA ARG A 39 -22.82 5.31 -9.70
C ARG A 39 -24.27 4.94 -9.38
N GLY A 40 -24.53 3.66 -9.10
CA GLY A 40 -25.86 3.19 -8.74
C GLY A 40 -26.39 3.83 -7.46
N LEU A 41 -25.58 3.86 -6.41
CA LEU A 41 -25.96 4.42 -5.11
C LEU A 41 -26.15 5.94 -5.16
N ARG A 42 -25.36 6.67 -5.94
CA ARG A 42 -25.56 8.11 -6.18
C ARG A 42 -26.88 8.43 -6.90
N CYS A 43 -27.44 7.48 -7.66
CA CYS A 43 -28.77 7.64 -8.29
C CYS A 43 -29.92 7.35 -7.33
N ILE A 44 -29.73 6.43 -6.38
CA ILE A 44 -30.80 5.92 -5.50
C ILE A 44 -30.85 6.70 -4.18
N CYS A 45 -29.67 7.00 -3.60
CA CYS A 45 -29.58 7.65 -2.30
C CYS A 45 -29.83 9.17 -2.39
N PRO A 46 -30.43 9.77 -1.34
CA PRO A 46 -30.63 11.22 -1.29
C PRO A 46 -29.30 11.98 -1.41
N LYS A 47 -29.29 13.07 -2.18
CA LYS A 47 -28.13 13.97 -2.35
C LYS A 47 -27.96 14.90 -1.15
N THR A 48 -27.96 14.33 0.04
CA THR A 48 -27.70 15.01 1.31
C THR A 48 -26.43 14.42 1.94
N PRO A 49 -25.72 15.15 2.80
CA PRO A 49 -24.53 14.61 3.47
C PRO A 49 -24.77 13.28 4.20
N SER A 50 -25.94 13.09 4.79
CA SER A 50 -26.31 11.84 5.46
C SER A 50 -26.61 10.72 4.45
N GLY A 51 -27.32 11.03 3.36
CA GLY A 51 -27.63 10.09 2.29
C GLY A 51 -26.37 9.59 1.59
N GLU A 52 -25.41 10.47 1.28
CA GLU A 52 -24.12 10.10 0.70
C GLU A 52 -23.28 9.26 1.66
N ARG A 53 -23.28 9.55 2.96
CA ARG A 53 -22.60 8.70 3.98
C ARG A 53 -23.23 7.32 4.07
N ALA A 54 -24.56 7.22 4.02
CA ALA A 54 -25.25 5.93 3.97
C ALA A 54 -24.90 5.15 2.70
N ALA A 55 -24.85 5.83 1.54
CA ALA A 55 -24.38 5.23 0.29
C ALA A 55 -22.94 4.70 0.42
N GLY A 56 -22.03 5.47 1.03
CA GLY A 56 -20.66 5.05 1.31
C GLY A 56 -20.56 3.82 2.22
N ALA A 57 -21.41 3.74 3.25
CA ALA A 57 -21.47 2.59 4.14
C ALA A 57 -22.00 1.33 3.43
N ILE A 58 -23.03 1.45 2.62
CA ILE A 58 -23.60 0.35 1.82
C ILE A 58 -22.54 -0.14 0.80
N LEU A 59 -21.90 0.82 0.09
CA LEU A 59 -20.83 0.53 -0.87
C LEU A 59 -19.70 -0.25 -0.19
N TRP A 60 -19.21 0.25 0.94
CA TRP A 60 -18.15 -0.38 1.70
C TRP A 60 -18.52 -1.82 2.09
N GLY A 61 -19.70 -2.02 2.69
CA GLY A 61 -20.16 -3.33 3.10
C GLY A 61 -20.29 -4.31 1.93
N ALA A 62 -20.89 -3.88 0.81
CA ALA A 62 -21.08 -4.70 -0.38
C ALA A 62 -19.73 -5.13 -1.00
N VAL A 63 -18.80 -4.17 -1.20
CA VAL A 63 -17.48 -4.46 -1.79
C VAL A 63 -16.67 -5.39 -0.90
N VAL A 64 -16.65 -5.15 0.42
CA VAL A 64 -15.95 -6.00 1.39
C VAL A 64 -16.51 -7.41 1.40
N ILE A 65 -17.84 -7.56 1.47
CA ILE A 65 -18.48 -8.88 1.48
C ILE A 65 -18.14 -9.65 0.20
N VAL A 66 -18.30 -9.04 -0.96
CA VAL A 66 -18.02 -9.70 -2.26
C VAL A 66 -16.53 -10.06 -2.37
N SER A 67 -15.64 -9.12 -2.06
CA SER A 67 -14.20 -9.33 -2.18
C SER A 67 -13.66 -10.37 -1.21
N THR A 68 -14.34 -10.63 -0.10
CA THR A 68 -13.96 -11.66 0.87
C THR A 68 -14.63 -13.00 0.57
N ALA A 69 -15.94 -12.99 0.28
CA ALA A 69 -16.73 -14.20 0.10
C ALA A 69 -16.39 -14.93 -1.20
N VAL A 70 -16.12 -14.20 -2.29
CA VAL A 70 -15.80 -14.86 -3.59
C VAL A 70 -14.50 -15.66 -3.50
N PRO A 71 -13.35 -15.14 -3.02
CA PRO A 71 -12.16 -15.94 -2.80
C PRO A 71 -12.39 -17.12 -1.83
N ALA A 72 -13.13 -16.89 -0.73
CA ALA A 72 -13.43 -17.93 0.23
C ALA A 72 -14.23 -19.09 -0.42
N LEU A 73 -15.26 -18.76 -1.21
CA LEU A 73 -16.06 -19.74 -1.94
C LEU A 73 -15.24 -20.51 -2.96
N LEU A 74 -14.41 -19.82 -3.74
CA LEU A 74 -13.55 -20.45 -4.74
C LEU A 74 -12.55 -21.41 -4.10
N LEU A 75 -11.96 -21.04 -2.97
CA LEU A 75 -11.04 -21.91 -2.21
C LEU A 75 -11.76 -23.08 -1.57
N TRP A 76 -12.99 -22.90 -1.11
CA TRP A 76 -13.81 -23.99 -0.59
C TRP A 76 -14.16 -24.99 -1.69
N LEU A 77 -14.65 -24.51 -2.85
CA LEU A 77 -15.00 -25.36 -4.00
C LEU A 77 -13.78 -26.10 -4.56
N SER A 78 -12.64 -25.41 -4.72
CA SER A 78 -11.41 -26.04 -5.19
C SER A 78 -10.89 -27.09 -4.22
N GLY A 79 -11.08 -26.89 -2.92
CA GLY A 79 -10.75 -27.88 -1.88
C GLY A 79 -11.59 -29.15 -1.93
N LEU A 80 -12.83 -29.07 -2.42
CA LEU A 80 -13.68 -30.26 -2.65
C LEU A 80 -13.15 -31.10 -3.82
N VAL A 81 -12.47 -30.49 -4.78
CA VAL A 81 -11.89 -31.18 -5.95
C VAL A 81 -10.53 -31.78 -5.60
N SER A 82 -9.61 -30.97 -5.07
CA SER A 82 -8.26 -31.41 -4.71
C SER A 82 -7.56 -30.40 -3.78
N PRO A 83 -6.85 -30.88 -2.74
CA PRO A 83 -6.00 -30.01 -1.91
C PRO A 83 -4.92 -29.27 -2.71
N TRP A 84 -4.40 -29.89 -3.78
CA TRP A 84 -3.39 -29.28 -4.65
C TRP A 84 -3.98 -28.16 -5.51
N LEU A 85 -5.21 -28.33 -6.00
CA LEU A 85 -5.91 -27.28 -6.74
C LEU A 85 -6.17 -26.07 -5.83
N ARG A 86 -6.62 -26.31 -4.58
CA ARG A 86 -6.77 -25.27 -3.58
C ARG A 86 -5.45 -24.55 -3.30
N LEU A 87 -4.34 -25.28 -3.09
CA LEU A 87 -3.03 -24.70 -2.87
C LEU A 87 -2.62 -23.80 -4.04
N ALA A 88 -2.72 -24.29 -5.27
CA ALA A 88 -2.36 -23.53 -6.46
C ALA A 88 -3.19 -22.24 -6.58
N LEU A 89 -4.52 -22.35 -6.40
CA LEU A 89 -5.41 -21.18 -6.47
C LEU A 89 -5.12 -20.18 -5.35
N GLU A 90 -4.94 -20.63 -4.10
CA GLU A 90 -4.62 -19.77 -2.97
C GLU A 90 -3.25 -19.09 -3.15
N SER A 91 -2.27 -19.79 -3.72
CA SER A 91 -0.95 -19.19 -4.03
C SER A 91 -1.05 -18.05 -5.05
N VAL A 92 -1.84 -18.25 -6.11
CA VAL A 92 -2.11 -17.19 -7.10
C VAL A 92 -2.84 -16.03 -6.45
N MET A 93 -3.84 -16.29 -5.63
CA MET A 93 -4.57 -15.25 -4.90
C MET A 93 -3.67 -14.49 -3.93
N CYS A 94 -2.77 -15.16 -3.21
CA CYS A 94 -1.78 -14.50 -2.35
C CYS A 94 -0.86 -13.59 -3.15
N TRP A 95 -0.33 -14.07 -4.27
CA TRP A 95 0.48 -13.27 -5.18
C TRP A 95 -0.23 -11.99 -5.60
N GLN A 96 -1.47 -12.08 -6.07
CA GLN A 96 -2.24 -10.94 -6.58
C GLN A 96 -2.65 -9.90 -5.52
N THR A 97 -2.40 -10.15 -4.24
CA THR A 97 -2.63 -9.16 -3.17
C THR A 97 -1.37 -8.42 -2.76
N LEU A 98 -0.18 -8.90 -3.16
CA LEU A 98 1.11 -8.30 -2.87
C LEU A 98 1.55 -7.36 -3.99
N ALA A 99 2.47 -6.46 -3.70
CA ALA A 99 2.96 -5.48 -4.67
C ALA A 99 4.46 -5.15 -4.49
N VAL A 100 5.28 -6.10 -3.98
CA VAL A 100 6.71 -5.82 -3.70
C VAL A 100 7.47 -5.53 -4.98
N LYS A 101 7.36 -6.44 -5.97
CA LYS A 101 8.08 -6.28 -7.23
C LYS A 101 7.51 -5.15 -8.07
N SER A 102 6.19 -5.05 -8.16
CA SER A 102 5.52 -4.02 -8.98
C SER A 102 5.87 -2.62 -8.49
N LEU A 103 5.81 -2.38 -7.17
CA LEU A 103 6.18 -1.10 -6.59
C LEU A 103 7.66 -0.77 -6.82
N ARG A 104 8.54 -1.76 -6.67
CA ARG A 104 9.96 -1.61 -6.99
C ARG A 104 10.16 -1.26 -8.46
N ASP A 105 9.57 -2.03 -9.38
CA ASP A 105 9.80 -1.86 -10.81
C ASP A 105 9.27 -0.51 -11.30
N GLU A 106 8.09 -0.07 -10.83
CA GLU A 106 7.56 1.26 -11.17
C GLU A 106 8.41 2.39 -10.56
N SER A 107 8.90 2.23 -9.34
CA SER A 107 9.80 3.23 -8.73
C SER A 107 11.17 3.27 -9.44
N MET A 108 11.69 2.14 -9.93
CA MET A 108 12.92 2.11 -10.70
C MET A 108 12.79 2.78 -12.06
N LYS A 109 11.60 2.80 -12.69
CA LYS A 109 11.38 3.60 -13.91
C LYS A 109 11.54 5.10 -13.65
N VAL A 110 11.15 5.58 -12.44
CA VAL A 110 11.40 6.97 -12.04
C VAL A 110 12.90 7.22 -11.91
N TYR A 111 13.63 6.30 -11.26
CA TYR A 111 15.09 6.36 -11.13
C TYR A 111 15.77 6.41 -12.49
N ASP A 112 15.43 5.50 -13.41
CA ASP A 112 16.03 5.42 -14.74
C ASP A 112 15.78 6.70 -15.55
N ALA A 113 14.57 7.28 -15.45
CA ALA A 113 14.24 8.54 -16.10
C ALA A 113 15.05 9.72 -15.53
N LEU A 114 15.23 9.80 -14.21
CA LEU A 114 16.07 10.81 -13.56
C LEU A 114 17.55 10.69 -13.96
N GLU A 115 18.09 9.46 -13.99
CA GLU A 115 19.47 9.22 -14.42
C GLU A 115 19.71 9.57 -15.90
N SER A 116 18.67 9.50 -16.73
CA SER A 116 18.76 9.93 -18.13
C SER A 116 18.79 11.46 -18.30
N GLY A 117 18.48 12.21 -17.22
CA GLY A 117 18.37 13.69 -17.25
C GLY A 117 17.12 14.22 -17.94
N ASP A 118 16.13 13.36 -18.24
CA ASP A 118 14.85 13.76 -18.84
C ASP A 118 13.82 14.03 -17.73
N LEU A 119 13.74 15.28 -17.30
CA LEU A 119 12.79 15.71 -16.26
C LEU A 119 11.33 15.51 -16.70
N ALA A 120 11.00 15.60 -17.99
CA ALA A 120 9.64 15.38 -18.46
C ALA A 120 9.25 13.90 -18.34
N ALA A 121 10.15 12.99 -18.74
CA ALA A 121 9.97 11.56 -18.55
C ALA A 121 9.90 11.20 -17.05
N SER A 122 10.73 11.82 -16.20
CA SER A 122 10.74 11.60 -14.75
C SER A 122 9.42 12.01 -14.10
N ARG A 123 8.87 13.16 -14.47
CA ARG A 123 7.54 13.62 -14.03
C ARG A 123 6.43 12.69 -14.47
N HIS A 124 6.51 12.20 -15.71
CA HIS A 124 5.54 11.22 -16.20
C HIS A 124 5.65 9.89 -15.45
N ALA A 125 6.86 9.37 -15.25
CA ALA A 125 7.06 8.13 -14.52
C ALA A 125 6.54 8.23 -13.08
N VAL A 126 6.85 9.31 -12.35
CA VAL A 126 6.37 9.48 -10.98
C VAL A 126 4.85 9.70 -10.92
N SER A 127 4.23 10.33 -11.92
CA SER A 127 2.78 10.50 -11.97
C SER A 127 2.00 9.18 -12.02
N MET A 128 2.65 8.09 -12.45
CA MET A 128 2.05 6.75 -12.47
C MET A 128 1.96 6.10 -11.08
N ILE A 129 2.70 6.62 -10.09
CA ILE A 129 2.78 6.04 -8.75
C ILE A 129 2.34 6.99 -7.63
N VAL A 130 2.07 8.26 -7.93
CA VAL A 130 1.61 9.26 -6.94
C VAL A 130 0.25 9.84 -7.33
N GLY A 131 -0.52 10.27 -6.34
CA GLY A 131 -1.83 10.91 -6.56
C GLY A 131 -1.76 12.44 -6.64
N ARG A 132 -0.57 13.06 -6.56
CA ARG A 132 -0.36 14.52 -6.62
C ARG A 132 -0.03 15.00 -8.02
N ASP A 133 -0.19 16.30 -8.27
CA ASP A 133 0.24 16.94 -9.51
C ASP A 133 1.78 16.90 -9.61
N THR A 134 2.32 16.50 -10.77
CA THR A 134 3.76 16.27 -10.97
C THR A 134 4.42 17.28 -11.91
N ASP A 135 3.64 18.07 -12.65
CA ASP A 135 4.13 18.94 -13.72
C ASP A 135 5.13 20.01 -13.25
N ARG A 136 5.09 20.36 -11.96
CA ARG A 136 5.93 21.42 -11.37
C ARG A 136 7.10 20.90 -10.54
N LEU A 137 7.26 19.57 -10.43
CA LEU A 137 8.30 18.98 -9.61
C LEU A 137 9.68 19.16 -10.29
N ASP A 138 10.68 19.54 -9.53
CA ASP A 138 12.09 19.42 -9.93
C ASP A 138 12.61 18.00 -9.63
N ASP A 139 13.85 17.71 -10.02
CA ASP A 139 14.48 16.40 -9.83
C ASP A 139 14.44 15.93 -8.38
N ALA A 140 14.75 16.81 -7.44
CA ALA A 140 14.74 16.50 -6.01
C ALA A 140 13.32 16.21 -5.51
N ALA A 141 12.32 16.95 -6.00
CA ALA A 141 10.92 16.74 -5.64
C ALA A 141 10.34 15.45 -6.27
N VAL A 142 10.73 15.10 -7.50
CA VAL A 142 10.38 13.82 -8.15
C VAL A 142 10.98 12.67 -7.34
N THR A 143 12.26 12.74 -7.00
CA THR A 143 12.94 11.72 -6.17
C THR A 143 12.25 11.58 -4.82
N ARG A 144 11.94 12.70 -4.16
CA ARG A 144 11.24 12.70 -2.86
C ARG A 144 9.88 12.03 -2.97
N ALA A 145 9.09 12.36 -3.98
CA ALA A 145 7.78 11.77 -4.20
C ALA A 145 7.84 10.26 -4.42
N ALA A 146 8.84 9.76 -5.15
CA ALA A 146 9.06 8.33 -5.34
C ALA A 146 9.45 7.62 -4.02
N VAL A 147 10.38 8.20 -3.25
CA VAL A 147 10.78 7.66 -1.94
C VAL A 147 9.63 7.62 -0.95
N GLU A 148 8.81 8.68 -0.90
CA GLU A 148 7.59 8.74 -0.08
C GLU A 148 6.62 7.61 -0.44
N THR A 149 6.35 7.44 -1.74
CA THR A 149 5.46 6.38 -2.23
C THR A 149 5.95 4.99 -1.84
N VAL A 150 7.25 4.71 -1.97
CA VAL A 150 7.84 3.43 -1.54
C VAL A 150 7.70 3.26 -0.04
N ALA A 151 7.98 4.30 0.75
CA ALA A 151 7.90 4.25 2.20
C ALA A 151 6.47 3.98 2.70
N GLU A 152 5.48 4.71 2.19
CA GLU A 152 4.07 4.55 2.52
C GLU A 152 3.56 3.17 2.08
N ASN A 153 3.79 2.78 0.83
CA ASN A 153 3.32 1.50 0.30
C ASN A 153 4.08 0.29 0.85
N THR A 154 5.21 0.47 1.53
CA THR A 154 5.80 -0.61 2.34
C THR A 154 4.81 -1.09 3.40
N SER A 155 4.00 -0.19 3.99
CA SER A 155 2.88 -0.60 4.84
C SER A 155 1.73 -1.17 4.01
N ASP A 156 1.16 -0.37 3.11
CA ASP A 156 -0.16 -0.60 2.54
C ASP A 156 -0.16 -1.58 1.36
N GLY A 157 0.94 -1.65 0.62
CA GLY A 157 1.12 -2.57 -0.52
C GLY A 157 1.83 -3.87 -0.18
N VAL A 158 2.52 -3.95 0.99
CA VAL A 158 3.40 -5.06 1.31
C VAL A 158 3.12 -5.67 2.68
N VAL A 159 3.39 -4.95 3.77
CA VAL A 159 3.34 -5.52 5.13
C VAL A 159 1.90 -5.83 5.54
N ALA A 160 0.98 -4.89 5.37
CA ALA A 160 -0.41 -5.10 5.76
C ALA A 160 -1.05 -6.27 4.98
N PRO A 161 -0.97 -6.35 3.64
CA PRO A 161 -1.45 -7.54 2.92
C PRO A 161 -0.84 -8.84 3.44
N LEU A 162 0.49 -8.89 3.69
CA LEU A 162 1.17 -10.08 4.23
C LEU A 162 0.60 -10.49 5.60
N LEU A 163 0.33 -9.54 6.48
CA LEU A 163 -0.27 -9.82 7.79
C LEU A 163 -1.68 -10.40 7.66
N PHE A 164 -2.53 -9.78 6.81
CA PHE A 164 -3.89 -10.30 6.58
C PHE A 164 -3.89 -11.68 5.91
N LEU A 165 -3.00 -11.91 4.95
CA LEU A 165 -2.78 -13.24 4.36
C LEU A 165 -2.29 -14.25 5.40
N ALA A 166 -1.41 -13.84 6.29
CA ALA A 166 -0.93 -14.70 7.37
C ALA A 166 -2.05 -15.07 8.34
N ILE A 167 -2.96 -14.18 8.67
CA ILE A 167 -4.05 -14.40 9.62
C ILE A 167 -5.14 -15.31 9.02
N GLY A 168 -5.65 -14.98 7.84
CA GLY A 168 -6.83 -15.64 7.27
C GLY A 168 -6.72 -16.07 5.80
N GLY A 169 -5.49 -16.20 5.27
CA GLY A 169 -5.26 -16.61 3.88
C GLY A 169 -5.75 -15.58 2.87
N ALA A 170 -5.93 -16.02 1.64
CA ALA A 170 -6.35 -15.14 0.55
C ALA A 170 -7.65 -14.38 0.83
N PRO A 171 -8.70 -14.92 1.45
CA PRO A 171 -9.93 -14.16 1.74
C PRO A 171 -9.68 -12.90 2.55
N LEU A 172 -8.84 -12.94 3.61
CA LEU A 172 -8.50 -11.75 4.38
C LEU A 172 -7.52 -10.83 3.64
N GLY A 173 -6.65 -11.36 2.77
CA GLY A 173 -5.85 -10.54 1.87
C GLY A 173 -6.73 -9.71 0.93
N PHE A 174 -7.76 -10.29 0.35
CA PHE A 174 -8.72 -9.60 -0.51
C PHE A 174 -9.64 -8.65 0.26
N PHE A 175 -10.03 -8.98 1.50
CA PHE A 175 -10.68 -8.04 2.41
C PHE A 175 -9.85 -6.76 2.55
N TYR A 176 -8.58 -6.91 2.92
CA TYR A 176 -7.67 -5.78 3.08
C TYR A 176 -7.53 -4.98 1.78
N LYS A 177 -7.30 -5.68 0.66
CA LYS A 177 -7.13 -5.02 -0.63
C LYS A 177 -8.38 -4.26 -1.07
N ALA A 178 -9.58 -4.77 -0.75
CA ALA A 178 -10.83 -4.07 -1.01
C ALA A 178 -10.96 -2.78 -0.20
N VAL A 179 -10.64 -2.81 1.10
CA VAL A 179 -10.67 -1.63 1.98
C VAL A 179 -9.70 -0.58 1.47
N ASN A 180 -8.45 -0.94 1.23
CA ASN A 180 -7.41 -0.04 0.75
C ASN A 180 -7.72 0.54 -0.65
N THR A 181 -8.28 -0.27 -1.57
CA THR A 181 -8.68 0.22 -2.89
C THR A 181 -9.84 1.21 -2.81
N MET A 182 -10.79 0.99 -1.91
CA MET A 182 -11.90 1.93 -1.72
C MET A 182 -11.41 3.27 -1.16
N ASP A 183 -10.48 3.28 -0.22
CA ASP A 183 -9.87 4.52 0.26
C ASP A 183 -9.13 5.24 -0.88
N SER A 184 -8.28 4.54 -1.61
CA SER A 184 -7.53 5.11 -2.74
C SER A 184 -8.44 5.72 -3.83
N MET A 185 -9.64 5.17 -4.03
CA MET A 185 -10.58 5.66 -5.05
C MET A 185 -11.55 6.73 -4.55
N LEU A 186 -11.93 6.70 -3.28
CA LEU A 186 -13.03 7.49 -2.73
C LEU A 186 -12.64 8.32 -1.50
N GLY A 187 -11.49 8.06 -0.85
CA GLY A 187 -11.08 8.63 0.43
C GLY A 187 -10.73 10.13 0.41
N TYR A 188 -11.07 10.83 -0.67
CA TYR A 188 -10.81 12.27 -0.80
C TYR A 188 -11.70 13.10 0.11
N VAL A 189 -11.11 14.10 0.79
CA VAL A 189 -11.82 15.01 1.70
C VAL A 189 -12.61 16.11 0.98
N GLU A 190 -12.50 16.20 -0.33
CA GLU A 190 -13.12 17.21 -1.19
C GLU A 190 -14.32 16.66 -1.96
N PRO A 191 -15.25 17.54 -2.39
CA PRO A 191 -16.30 17.10 -3.32
C PRO A 191 -15.70 16.57 -4.63
N PRO A 192 -16.31 15.53 -5.24
CA PRO A 192 -17.60 14.93 -4.89
C PRO A 192 -17.52 13.77 -3.88
N TYR A 193 -16.35 13.48 -3.28
CA TYR A 193 -16.11 12.28 -2.47
C TYR A 193 -16.23 12.51 -0.96
N LYS A 194 -16.19 13.76 -0.49
CA LYS A 194 -16.19 14.14 0.93
C LYS A 194 -17.14 13.37 1.84
N ASN A 195 -18.35 13.06 1.39
CA ASN A 195 -19.33 12.35 2.21
C ASN A 195 -19.36 10.85 1.91
N ILE A 196 -19.39 10.46 0.65
CA ILE A 196 -19.46 9.04 0.26
C ILE A 196 -18.16 8.29 0.60
N GLY A 197 -17.01 8.95 0.50
CA GLY A 197 -15.70 8.39 0.83
C GLY A 197 -15.41 8.34 2.34
N LEU A 198 -16.21 9.00 3.19
CA LEU A 198 -15.92 9.07 4.63
C LEU A 198 -15.85 7.70 5.31
N VAL A 199 -16.77 6.79 4.99
CA VAL A 199 -16.78 5.44 5.60
C VAL A 199 -15.62 4.60 5.06
N PRO A 200 -15.35 4.52 3.74
CA PRO A 200 -14.14 3.89 3.21
C PRO A 200 -12.86 4.39 3.86
N ALA A 201 -12.63 5.71 3.91
CA ALA A 201 -11.42 6.30 4.50
C ALA A 201 -11.25 5.96 5.99
N ARG A 202 -12.32 6.06 6.77
CA ARG A 202 -12.28 5.70 8.20
C ARG A 202 -12.06 4.20 8.44
N ALA A 203 -12.62 3.36 7.59
CA ALA A 203 -12.41 1.92 7.65
C ALA A 203 -10.95 1.57 7.35
N ASP A 204 -10.35 2.20 6.35
CA ASP A 204 -8.93 2.05 6.03
C ASP A 204 -8.05 2.53 7.18
N ASP A 205 -8.32 3.70 7.77
CA ASP A 205 -7.61 4.20 8.95
C ASP A 205 -7.60 3.17 10.10
N VAL A 206 -8.73 2.49 10.35
CA VAL A 206 -8.85 1.48 11.41
C VAL A 206 -8.14 0.18 11.03
N VAL A 207 -8.32 -0.30 9.81
CA VAL A 207 -7.76 -1.56 9.32
C VAL A 207 -6.23 -1.48 9.24
N ASN A 208 -5.69 -0.33 8.86
CA ASN A 208 -4.25 -0.06 8.78
C ASN A 208 -3.62 0.36 10.12
N TYR A 209 -4.40 0.59 11.18
CA TYR A 209 -3.87 1.12 12.42
C TYR A 209 -2.75 0.26 13.04
N ILE A 210 -2.98 -1.05 13.18
CA ILE A 210 -1.97 -2.00 13.69
C ILE A 210 -0.91 -2.29 12.64
N PRO A 211 -1.27 -2.64 11.38
CA PRO A 211 -0.28 -2.91 10.33
C PRO A 211 0.75 -1.80 10.14
N ALA A 212 0.34 -0.53 10.08
CA ALA A 212 1.26 0.58 9.87
C ALA A 212 2.32 0.71 10.98
N ARG A 213 1.94 0.48 12.23
CA ARG A 213 2.87 0.51 13.37
C ARG A 213 3.82 -0.67 13.37
N LEU A 214 3.32 -1.86 13.05
CA LEU A 214 4.17 -3.03 12.86
C LEU A 214 5.12 -2.83 11.67
N SER A 215 4.65 -2.25 10.56
CA SER A 215 5.46 -1.91 9.40
C SER A 215 6.62 -0.98 9.77
N ALA A 216 6.36 0.05 10.56
CA ALA A 216 7.39 0.97 11.05
C ALA A 216 8.47 0.25 11.87
N LEU A 217 8.07 -0.63 12.80
CA LEU A 217 9.02 -1.40 13.61
C LEU A 217 9.82 -2.41 12.79
N LEU A 218 9.16 -3.07 11.83
CA LEU A 218 9.82 -4.01 10.91
C LEU A 218 10.78 -3.28 9.98
N MET A 219 10.40 -2.11 9.47
CA MET A 219 11.27 -1.27 8.63
C MET A 219 12.48 -0.77 9.42
N LEU A 220 12.31 -0.39 10.69
CA LEU A 220 13.40 0.00 11.56
C LEU A 220 14.39 -1.16 11.79
N THR A 221 13.86 -2.37 12.01
CA THR A 221 14.66 -3.59 12.15
C THR A 221 15.39 -3.91 10.84
N ALA A 222 14.70 -3.81 9.70
CA ALA A 222 15.31 -3.99 8.37
C ALA A 222 16.45 -2.99 8.13
N GLY A 223 16.24 -1.72 8.48
CA GLY A 223 17.28 -0.68 8.42
C GLY A 223 18.52 -1.06 9.23
N GLY A 224 18.34 -1.61 10.43
CA GLY A 224 19.44 -2.11 11.27
C GLY A 224 20.21 -3.26 10.62
N LEU A 225 19.52 -4.22 10.03
CA LEU A 225 20.17 -5.32 9.29
C LEU A 225 20.94 -4.83 8.06
N MET A 226 20.53 -3.69 7.48
CA MET A 226 21.21 -3.04 6.36
C MET A 226 22.35 -2.09 6.78
N GLY A 227 22.62 -1.95 8.10
CA GLY A 227 23.64 -1.05 8.62
C GLY A 227 23.28 0.44 8.56
N LEU A 228 21.97 0.77 8.44
CA LEU A 228 21.49 2.16 8.48
C LEU A 228 21.39 2.68 9.92
N ASP A 229 21.25 4.01 10.08
CA ASP A 229 21.18 4.65 11.39
C ASP A 229 19.82 4.44 12.09
N ILE A 230 19.73 3.34 12.86
CA ILE A 230 18.53 3.00 13.66
C ILE A 230 18.21 4.13 14.67
N SER A 231 19.23 4.77 15.24
CA SER A 231 19.02 5.82 16.25
C SER A 231 18.32 7.03 15.63
N ALA A 232 18.76 7.45 14.44
CA ALA A 232 18.07 8.49 13.67
C ALA A 232 16.67 8.03 13.25
N GLY A 233 16.52 6.80 12.73
CA GLY A 233 15.23 6.22 12.37
C GLY A 233 14.23 6.26 13.53
N TRP A 234 14.64 5.79 14.72
CA TRP A 234 13.79 5.80 15.91
C TRP A 234 13.48 7.21 16.43
N ARG A 235 14.48 8.11 16.43
CA ARG A 235 14.29 9.50 16.83
C ARG A 235 13.27 10.22 15.96
N ILE A 236 13.40 10.11 14.63
CA ILE A 236 12.46 10.73 13.67
C ILE A 236 11.08 10.10 13.79
N PHE A 237 10.98 8.76 13.86
CA PHE A 237 9.71 8.08 14.09
C PHE A 237 8.98 8.64 15.32
N ARG A 238 9.64 8.72 16.48
CA ARG A 238 9.01 9.23 17.71
C ARG A 238 8.53 10.66 17.61
N ARG A 239 9.22 11.49 16.82
CA ARG A 239 8.90 12.92 16.63
C ARG A 239 7.80 13.14 15.59
N ASP A 240 7.87 12.42 14.46
CA ASP A 240 7.17 12.80 13.23
C ASP A 240 6.05 11.84 12.79
N HIS A 241 5.88 10.67 13.40
CA HIS A 241 4.91 9.64 12.98
C HIS A 241 3.43 10.10 12.97
N ARG A 242 3.13 11.31 13.44
CA ARG A 242 1.79 11.91 13.45
C ARG A 242 1.64 13.10 12.52
N LYS A 243 2.66 13.42 11.73
CA LYS A 243 2.67 14.59 10.85
C LYS A 243 2.01 14.37 9.49
N HIS A 244 1.06 13.47 9.40
CA HIS A 244 0.29 13.23 8.19
C HIS A 244 -1.21 13.27 8.50
N ALA A 245 -2.04 13.60 7.48
CA ALA A 245 -3.50 13.63 7.64
C ALA A 245 -4.08 12.25 7.96
N SER A 246 -3.56 11.19 7.33
CA SER A 246 -3.83 9.81 7.74
C SER A 246 -2.99 9.47 8.98
N PRO A 247 -3.54 8.79 9.99
CA PRO A 247 -2.81 8.35 11.18
C PRO A 247 -1.79 7.25 10.90
N ASN A 248 -1.74 6.75 9.67
CA ASN A 248 -0.99 5.56 9.26
C ASN A 248 0.21 5.87 8.35
N SER A 249 0.08 6.77 7.37
CA SER A 249 1.11 7.03 6.34
C SER A 249 2.45 7.47 6.92
N ALA A 250 2.45 8.41 7.87
CA ALA A 250 3.69 8.89 8.48
C ALA A 250 4.43 7.86 9.33
N GLN A 251 3.86 6.69 9.62
CA GLN A 251 4.51 5.65 10.43
C GLN A 251 5.78 5.14 9.70
N THR A 252 5.65 4.68 8.48
CA THR A 252 6.76 4.17 7.67
C THR A 252 7.56 5.29 7.01
N GLU A 253 6.92 6.39 6.58
CA GLU A 253 7.62 7.55 6.03
C GLU A 253 8.62 8.13 7.02
N SER A 254 8.25 8.29 8.30
CA SER A 254 9.15 8.85 9.32
C SER A 254 10.33 7.94 9.63
N VAL A 255 10.13 6.62 9.63
CA VAL A 255 11.22 5.65 9.78
C VAL A 255 12.16 5.72 8.59
N CYS A 256 11.62 5.70 7.36
CA CYS A 256 12.40 5.80 6.13
C CYS A 256 13.22 7.09 6.09
N ALA A 257 12.57 8.24 6.38
CA ALA A 257 13.24 9.54 6.45
C ALA A 257 14.42 9.54 7.43
N GLY A 258 14.22 8.98 8.63
CA GLY A 258 15.28 8.92 9.65
C GLY A 258 16.42 7.96 9.27
N LEU A 259 16.10 6.76 8.78
CA LEU A 259 17.10 5.76 8.38
C LEU A 259 17.97 6.23 7.21
N LEU A 260 17.38 6.97 6.26
CA LEU A 260 18.09 7.49 5.07
C LEU A 260 18.66 8.90 5.27
N GLY A 261 18.36 9.57 6.38
CA GLY A 261 18.82 10.94 6.67
C GLY A 261 18.18 11.99 5.76
N LEU A 262 16.92 11.77 5.37
CA LEU A 262 16.19 12.61 4.41
C LEU A 262 15.10 13.43 5.10
N ARG A 263 14.67 14.49 4.38
CA ARG A 263 13.45 15.22 4.69
C ARG A 263 12.41 14.95 3.60
N LEU A 264 11.31 14.31 3.99
CA LEU A 264 10.19 13.91 3.14
C LEU A 264 8.96 14.81 3.39
N ALA A 265 7.89 14.56 2.68
CA ALA A 265 6.64 15.31 2.71
C ALA A 265 6.81 16.81 2.35
N GLY A 266 6.09 17.71 3.02
CA GLY A 266 6.02 19.10 2.64
C GLY A 266 4.87 19.38 1.68
N ASP A 267 4.76 20.63 1.25
CA ASP A 267 3.66 21.13 0.43
C ASP A 267 3.52 20.35 -0.87
N ALA A 268 2.29 20.01 -1.27
CA ALA A 268 2.00 19.28 -2.49
C ALA A 268 0.76 19.86 -3.20
N TRP A 269 0.75 19.78 -4.53
CA TRP A 269 -0.38 20.20 -5.35
C TRP A 269 -1.28 19.00 -5.67
N TYR A 270 -2.60 19.21 -5.54
CA TYR A 270 -3.61 18.24 -5.92
C TYR A 270 -4.69 18.95 -6.72
N HIS A 271 -4.91 18.55 -7.96
CA HIS A 271 -5.88 19.16 -8.87
C HIS A 271 -5.73 20.70 -8.97
N GLY A 272 -4.50 21.19 -8.99
CA GLY A 272 -4.18 22.62 -9.07
C GLY A 272 -4.31 23.38 -7.75
N VAL A 273 -4.63 22.72 -6.64
CA VAL A 273 -4.74 23.33 -5.30
C VAL A 273 -3.53 22.95 -4.45
N LEU A 274 -2.92 23.94 -3.80
CA LEU A 274 -1.79 23.72 -2.89
C LEU A 274 -2.27 23.27 -1.51
N HIS A 275 -1.85 22.08 -1.12
CA HIS A 275 -2.06 21.54 0.22
C HIS A 275 -0.79 21.69 1.05
N LYS A 276 -0.87 22.46 2.11
CA LYS A 276 0.24 22.63 3.06
C LYS A 276 0.36 21.38 3.93
N LYS A 277 1.56 20.79 3.98
CA LYS A 277 1.89 19.62 4.78
C LYS A 277 3.17 19.87 5.56
N GLU A 278 3.24 19.30 6.76
CA GLU A 278 4.48 19.33 7.54
C GLU A 278 5.55 18.45 6.90
N TYR A 279 6.81 18.86 7.08
CA TYR A 279 7.93 18.01 6.70
C TYR A 279 8.13 16.88 7.71
N ILE A 280 8.55 15.72 7.21
CA ILE A 280 8.88 14.51 7.96
C ILE A 280 10.38 14.26 7.81
N GLY A 281 11.09 14.08 8.93
CA GLY A 281 12.53 13.88 8.94
C GLY A 281 13.35 15.17 8.94
N ASP A 282 14.66 15.00 8.98
CA ASP A 282 15.66 16.05 8.98
C ASP A 282 16.42 15.99 7.64
N ALA A 283 16.74 17.17 7.06
CA ALA A 283 17.60 17.22 5.88
C ALA A 283 19.07 17.04 6.31
N SER A 284 19.42 15.86 6.85
CA SER A 284 20.81 15.59 7.27
C SER A 284 21.78 15.52 6.09
N ARG A 285 21.26 15.27 4.90
CA ARG A 285 21.93 15.34 3.61
C ARG A 285 20.94 15.72 2.51
N GLU A 286 21.44 16.07 1.38
CA GLU A 286 20.62 16.26 0.18
C GLU A 286 20.10 14.90 -0.33
N ILE A 287 18.90 14.94 -0.88
CA ILE A 287 18.29 13.78 -1.54
C ILE A 287 18.95 13.58 -2.91
N THR A 288 19.22 12.35 -3.25
CA THR A 288 19.80 11.95 -4.54
C THR A 288 18.95 10.85 -5.19
N HIS A 289 19.06 10.69 -6.50
CA HIS A 289 18.31 9.65 -7.23
C HIS A 289 18.51 8.26 -6.63
N GLU A 290 19.74 7.97 -6.11
CA GLU A 290 20.08 6.72 -5.42
C GLU A 290 19.19 6.40 -4.18
N ASP A 291 18.45 7.37 -3.68
CA ASP A 291 17.54 7.13 -2.55
C ASP A 291 16.30 6.32 -2.94
N ILE A 292 15.94 6.33 -4.23
CA ILE A 292 14.87 5.47 -4.76
C ILE A 292 15.26 3.98 -4.63
N PRO A 293 16.38 3.49 -5.20
CA PRO A 293 16.78 2.10 -5.01
C PRO A 293 17.11 1.75 -3.55
N ARG A 294 17.58 2.70 -2.72
CA ARG A 294 17.77 2.47 -1.27
C ARG A 294 16.44 2.23 -0.56
N ALA A 295 15.42 3.03 -0.83
CA ALA A 295 14.08 2.84 -0.29
C ALA A 295 13.46 1.51 -0.76
N CYS A 296 13.62 1.15 -2.03
CA CYS A 296 13.16 -0.13 -2.57
C CYS A 296 13.87 -1.34 -1.90
N ARG A 297 15.15 -1.25 -1.60
CA ARG A 297 15.87 -2.30 -0.85
C ARG A 297 15.34 -2.41 0.58
N LEU A 298 15.14 -1.27 1.26
CA LEU A 298 14.58 -1.22 2.61
C LEU A 298 13.19 -1.86 2.65
N MET A 299 12.32 -1.54 1.70
CA MET A 299 11.02 -2.18 1.52
C MET A 299 11.15 -3.70 1.34
N THR A 300 12.04 -4.15 0.45
CA THR A 300 12.22 -5.59 0.17
C THR A 300 12.69 -6.35 1.39
N VAL A 301 13.67 -5.83 2.15
CA VAL A 301 14.13 -6.45 3.40
C VAL A 301 13.01 -6.46 4.44
N THR A 302 12.23 -5.39 4.54
CA THR A 302 11.05 -5.33 5.42
C THR A 302 10.02 -6.39 5.05
N ALA A 303 9.76 -6.60 3.75
CA ALA A 303 8.85 -7.62 3.24
C ALA A 303 9.29 -9.04 3.63
N VAL A 304 10.58 -9.36 3.43
CA VAL A 304 11.15 -10.66 3.79
C VAL A 304 11.06 -10.90 5.30
N LEU A 305 11.40 -9.92 6.12
CA LEU A 305 11.26 -10.02 7.58
C LEU A 305 9.79 -10.26 7.98
N THR A 306 8.86 -9.56 7.35
CA THR A 306 7.42 -9.74 7.60
C THR A 306 6.99 -11.17 7.28
N LEU A 307 7.41 -11.71 6.12
CA LEU A 307 7.10 -13.09 5.75
C LEU A 307 7.67 -14.08 6.78
N LEU A 308 8.96 -13.94 7.15
CA LEU A 308 9.60 -14.83 8.10
C LEU A 308 8.89 -14.84 9.46
N LEU A 309 8.56 -13.67 9.98
CA LEU A 309 7.84 -13.54 11.25
C LEU A 309 6.41 -14.10 11.15
N SER A 310 5.72 -13.88 10.03
CA SER A 310 4.40 -14.42 9.77
C SER A 310 4.43 -15.96 9.70
N CYS A 311 5.46 -16.52 9.07
CA CYS A 311 5.68 -17.98 9.03
C CYS A 311 5.96 -18.54 10.43
N ALA A 312 6.86 -17.90 11.18
CA ALA A 312 7.17 -18.31 12.55
C ALA A 312 5.94 -18.26 13.46
N ALA A 313 5.16 -17.18 13.40
CA ALA A 313 3.92 -17.05 14.16
C ALA A 313 2.92 -18.17 13.79
N LYS A 314 2.68 -18.41 12.49
CA LYS A 314 1.77 -19.50 12.06
C LYS A 314 2.22 -20.89 12.54
N LEU A 315 3.52 -21.15 12.55
CA LEU A 315 4.04 -22.42 13.04
C LEU A 315 3.86 -22.57 14.56
N LEU A 316 4.10 -21.49 15.31
CA LEU A 316 3.92 -21.48 16.78
C LEU A 316 2.46 -21.65 17.20
N PHE A 317 1.51 -21.07 16.47
CA PHE A 317 0.08 -21.16 16.79
C PHE A 317 -0.62 -22.38 16.14
N ALA A 318 0.08 -23.14 15.27
CA ALA A 318 -0.43 -24.38 14.68
C ALA A 318 -0.03 -25.62 15.50
N LEU A 319 0.81 -25.46 16.53
CA LEU A 319 1.16 -26.46 17.54
C LEU A 319 0.19 -26.39 18.70
#